data_17dbc6270044c38fe106bf16382536b3
#
_entry.id   17dbc6270044c38fe106bf16382536b3
#
_cell.length_a   1.000
_cell.length_b   1.000
_cell.length_c   1.000
_cell.angle_alpha   90.00
_cell.angle_beta   90.00
_cell.angle_gamma   90.00
#
_symmetry.space_group_name_H-M   'P 1'
#
loop_
_entity.id
_entity.type
_entity.pdbx_description
1 polymer ?
#
loop_
_entity_poly.entity_id
_entity_poly.type
_entity_poly.pdbx_seq_one_letter_code
_entity_poly.pdbx_strand_id
1 'polypeptide(L)'
;MKTVARSNKTLTHLGARGEAHMVDVSAKPATERIAVAAGRVIMQAKTLDLVLQGNAKKGDVLGTARIAGIMAAKRTHELIPLCHPLALSQVEVELTPDDKLPGVNVKARVKVSGKTGVEMEALTAVSVACLTIYDMVKAVDRGMRIEDIRLVEKSGGRSGHYRAE
;
A
#
# COMPACT_ATOMS: atom_id res chain seq x y z
N MET A 1 8.30 -2.69 41.22
CA MET A 1 8.84 -2.92 39.85
C MET A 1 7.87 -3.81 39.10
N LYS A 2 7.12 -3.28 38.10
CA LYS A 2 6.22 -4.07 37.27
C LYS A 2 7.02 -4.58 36.07
N THR A 3 7.23 -5.89 36.00
CA THR A 3 7.88 -6.57 34.88
C THR A 3 6.96 -6.50 33.67
N VAL A 4 7.36 -5.71 32.66
CA VAL A 4 6.67 -5.69 31.36
C VAL A 4 6.96 -7.01 30.65
N ALA A 5 5.94 -7.86 30.54
CA ALA A 5 6.03 -9.08 29.77
C ALA A 5 6.28 -8.72 28.29
N ARG A 6 7.51 -8.97 27.80
CA ARG A 6 7.83 -8.94 26.37
C ARG A 6 7.05 -10.05 25.68
N SER A 7 6.03 -9.69 24.91
CA SER A 7 5.37 -10.64 24.01
C SER A 7 6.41 -11.12 23.00
N ASN A 8 6.83 -12.39 23.11
CA ASN A 8 7.66 -13.04 22.11
C ASN A 8 6.82 -13.20 20.83
N LYS A 9 6.84 -12.19 19.97
CA LYS A 9 6.27 -12.29 18.61
C LYS A 9 7.27 -13.12 17.78
N THR A 10 7.05 -14.42 17.67
CA THR A 10 7.81 -15.30 16.78
C THR A 10 7.54 -14.95 15.31
N LEU A 11 8.59 -14.95 14.48
CA LEU A 11 8.48 -14.77 13.03
C LEU A 11 7.84 -16.02 12.42
N THR A 12 6.59 -15.92 12.00
CA THR A 12 5.79 -17.06 11.52
C THR A 12 6.17 -17.58 10.13
N HIS A 13 7.03 -16.85 9.40
CA HIS A 13 7.51 -17.22 8.06
C HIS A 13 8.85 -17.97 8.06
N LEU A 14 9.36 -18.34 9.24
CA LEU A 14 10.60 -19.11 9.38
C LEU A 14 10.29 -20.49 9.94
N GLY A 15 10.79 -21.53 9.28
CA GLY A 15 10.77 -22.89 9.77
C GLY A 15 11.80 -23.13 10.87
N ALA A 16 11.82 -24.36 11.42
CA ALA A 16 12.68 -24.73 12.53
C ALA A 16 14.19 -24.59 12.25
N ARG A 17 14.60 -24.62 10.97
CA ARG A 17 15.97 -24.47 10.50
C ARG A 17 16.26 -23.10 9.90
N GLY A 18 15.31 -22.14 10.01
CA GLY A 18 15.45 -20.79 9.49
C GLY A 18 15.07 -20.65 7.99
N GLU A 19 14.56 -21.69 7.35
CA GLU A 19 14.06 -21.65 6.00
C GLU A 19 12.77 -20.82 5.90
N ALA A 20 12.65 -20.02 4.84
CA ALA A 20 11.45 -19.25 4.58
C ALA A 20 10.32 -20.15 4.05
N HIS A 21 9.10 -19.95 4.53
CA HIS A 21 7.92 -20.63 4.04
C HIS A 21 6.68 -19.72 4.09
N MET A 22 5.73 -19.97 3.19
CA MET A 22 4.43 -19.32 3.23
C MET A 22 3.60 -19.94 4.35
N VAL A 23 3.03 -19.12 5.24
CA VAL A 23 2.27 -19.58 6.41
C VAL A 23 1.02 -20.33 5.98
N ASP A 24 0.79 -21.53 6.55
CA ASP A 24 -0.47 -22.23 6.37
C ASP A 24 -1.63 -21.51 7.10
N VAL A 25 -2.64 -21.13 6.34
CA VAL A 25 -3.84 -20.45 6.84
C VAL A 25 -5.10 -21.30 6.71
N SER A 26 -4.98 -22.57 6.31
CA SER A 26 -6.12 -23.45 6.01
C SER A 26 -7.08 -23.59 7.20
N ALA A 27 -6.57 -23.68 8.41
CA ALA A 27 -7.37 -23.83 9.64
C ALA A 27 -8.00 -22.52 10.15
N LYS A 28 -7.67 -21.35 9.55
CA LYS A 28 -8.23 -20.07 9.98
C LYS A 28 -9.61 -19.85 9.36
N PRO A 29 -10.58 -19.29 10.12
CA PRO A 29 -11.86 -18.90 9.54
C PRO A 29 -11.67 -17.75 8.57
N ALA A 30 -12.49 -17.73 7.51
CA ALA A 30 -12.60 -16.56 6.65
C ALA A 30 -13.36 -15.45 7.41
N THR A 31 -12.77 -14.27 7.47
CA THR A 31 -13.36 -13.08 8.10
C THR A 31 -13.17 -11.88 7.19
N GLU A 32 -14.02 -10.86 7.37
CA GLU A 32 -13.78 -9.58 6.72
C GLU A 32 -12.48 -8.96 7.24
N ARG A 33 -11.65 -8.49 6.31
CA ARG A 33 -10.39 -7.83 6.63
C ARG A 33 -10.23 -6.59 5.78
N ILE A 34 -9.77 -5.52 6.42
CA ILE A 34 -9.55 -4.24 5.79
C ILE A 34 -8.13 -3.78 6.15
N ALA A 35 -7.44 -3.20 5.19
CA ALA A 35 -6.21 -2.47 5.43
C ALA A 35 -6.22 -1.14 4.68
N VAL A 36 -5.63 -0.14 5.31
CA VAL A 36 -5.41 1.19 4.74
C VAL A 36 -3.93 1.51 4.81
N ALA A 37 -3.36 1.84 3.67
CA ALA A 37 -1.99 2.35 3.55
C ALA A 37 -1.99 3.77 3.01
N ALA A 38 -0.94 4.52 3.28
CA ALA A 38 -0.73 5.85 2.75
C ALA A 38 0.72 6.04 2.31
N GLY A 39 0.95 7.04 1.49
CA GLY A 39 2.24 7.51 1.03
C GLY A 39 2.08 8.83 0.30
N ARG A 40 3.17 9.42 -0.16
CA ARG A 40 3.10 10.67 -0.92
C ARG A 40 4.24 10.79 -1.92
N VAL A 41 4.00 11.60 -2.95
CA VAL A 41 5.02 12.03 -3.92
C VAL A 41 5.19 13.53 -3.77
N ILE A 42 6.39 13.96 -3.37
CA ILE A 42 6.77 15.37 -3.27
C ILE A 42 7.40 15.80 -4.58
N MET A 43 7.02 16.97 -5.08
CA MET A 43 7.43 17.49 -6.36
C MET A 43 7.59 19.01 -6.32
N GLN A 44 8.08 19.62 -7.40
CA GLN A 44 8.08 21.07 -7.54
C GLN A 44 6.65 21.58 -7.79
N ALA A 45 6.32 22.80 -7.32
CA ALA A 45 5.00 23.38 -7.50
C ALA A 45 4.57 23.40 -8.99
N LYS A 46 5.47 23.79 -9.89
CA LYS A 46 5.21 23.78 -11.35
C LYS A 46 4.89 22.38 -11.90
N THR A 47 5.41 21.32 -11.26
CA THR A 47 5.13 19.94 -11.65
C THR A 47 3.73 19.55 -11.19
N LEU A 48 3.32 19.97 -10.00
CA LEU A 48 1.97 19.78 -9.50
C LEU A 48 0.95 20.50 -10.38
N ASP A 49 1.22 21.76 -10.75
CA ASP A 49 0.36 22.52 -11.69
C ASP A 49 0.16 21.79 -13.02
N LEU A 50 1.24 21.23 -13.58
CA LEU A 50 1.19 20.45 -14.82
C LEU A 50 0.32 19.18 -14.67
N VAL A 51 0.40 18.50 -13.53
CA VAL A 51 -0.44 17.34 -13.23
C VAL A 51 -1.92 17.74 -13.14
N LEU A 52 -2.23 18.83 -12.44
CA LEU A 52 -3.59 19.31 -12.22
C LEU A 52 -4.26 19.82 -13.50
N GLN A 53 -3.50 20.46 -14.38
CA GLN A 53 -4.00 20.95 -15.66
C GLN A 53 -4.22 19.86 -16.71
N GLY A 54 -3.84 18.61 -16.43
CA GLY A 54 -3.92 17.51 -17.38
C GLY A 54 -2.95 17.65 -18.57
N ASN A 55 -1.96 18.51 -18.48
CA ASN A 55 -1.02 18.86 -19.56
C ASN A 55 0.24 17.98 -19.59
N ALA A 56 0.28 16.91 -18.82
CA ALA A 56 1.38 15.96 -18.87
C ALA A 56 1.43 15.28 -20.24
N LYS A 57 2.61 15.16 -20.85
CA LYS A 57 2.79 14.51 -22.16
C LYS A 57 2.23 13.09 -22.25
N LYS A 58 2.17 12.39 -21.13
CA LYS A 58 1.65 11.02 -21.00
C LYS A 58 0.15 10.97 -20.66
N GLY A 59 -0.56 12.11 -20.61
CA GLY A 59 -2.00 12.18 -20.35
C GLY A 59 -2.36 12.28 -18.86
N ASP A 60 -3.52 11.75 -18.46
CA ASP A 60 -4.06 11.83 -17.10
C ASP A 60 -3.18 11.07 -16.10
N VAL A 61 -2.38 11.78 -15.33
CA VAL A 61 -1.45 11.24 -14.35
C VAL A 61 -2.19 10.57 -13.19
N LEU A 62 -3.17 11.27 -12.62
CA LEU A 62 -3.87 10.77 -11.43
C LEU A 62 -4.78 9.58 -11.75
N GLY A 63 -5.49 9.62 -12.85
CA GLY A 63 -6.31 8.49 -13.30
C GLY A 63 -5.47 7.26 -13.61
N THR A 64 -4.34 7.43 -14.30
CA THR A 64 -3.42 6.33 -14.61
C THR A 64 -2.81 5.74 -13.35
N ALA A 65 -2.36 6.57 -12.41
CA ALA A 65 -1.81 6.13 -11.13
C ALA A 65 -2.84 5.37 -10.28
N ARG A 66 -4.11 5.80 -10.28
CA ARG A 66 -5.20 5.10 -9.61
C ARG A 66 -5.38 3.69 -10.15
N ILE A 67 -5.49 3.55 -11.46
CA ILE A 67 -5.66 2.24 -12.11
C ILE A 67 -4.44 1.34 -11.84
N ALA A 68 -3.23 1.89 -11.95
CA ALA A 68 -2.01 1.15 -11.68
C ALA A 68 -1.95 0.61 -10.24
N GLY A 69 -2.34 1.42 -9.25
CA GLY A 69 -2.44 1.01 -7.85
C GLY A 69 -3.47 -0.12 -7.64
N ILE A 70 -4.63 -0.01 -8.26
CA ILE A 70 -5.67 -1.06 -8.19
C ILE A 70 -5.16 -2.37 -8.81
N MET A 71 -4.51 -2.30 -9.96
CA MET A 71 -3.93 -3.47 -10.62
C MET A 71 -2.82 -4.11 -9.79
N ALA A 72 -1.98 -3.30 -9.17
CA ALA A 72 -0.88 -3.76 -8.33
C ALA A 72 -1.38 -4.50 -7.07
N ALA A 73 -2.43 -4.00 -6.42
CA ALA A 73 -3.06 -4.71 -5.30
C ALA A 73 -3.46 -6.13 -5.66
N LYS A 74 -4.03 -6.34 -6.86
CA LYS A 74 -4.47 -7.65 -7.36
C LYS A 74 -3.31 -8.60 -7.69
N ARG A 75 -2.10 -8.09 -7.85
CA ARG A 75 -0.89 -8.83 -8.21
C ARG A 75 0.15 -8.87 -7.10
N THR A 76 -0.21 -8.51 -5.89
CA THR A 76 0.73 -8.47 -4.76
C THR A 76 1.45 -9.79 -4.55
N HIS A 77 0.79 -10.92 -4.67
CA HIS A 77 1.39 -12.25 -4.52
C HIS A 77 2.43 -12.59 -5.61
N GLU A 78 2.38 -11.91 -6.76
CA GLU A 78 3.40 -12.05 -7.83
C GLU A 78 4.68 -11.26 -7.51
N LEU A 79 4.57 -10.23 -6.65
CA LEU A 79 5.66 -9.32 -6.29
C LEU A 79 6.30 -9.65 -4.94
N ILE A 80 5.50 -10.11 -3.98
CA ILE A 80 5.91 -10.40 -2.61
C ILE A 80 5.89 -11.92 -2.40
N PRO A 81 7.06 -12.56 -2.29
CA PRO A 81 7.21 -14.02 -2.43
C PRO A 81 6.35 -14.87 -1.50
N LEU A 82 6.13 -14.44 -0.26
CA LEU A 82 5.41 -15.23 0.75
C LEU A 82 3.96 -14.75 0.96
N CYS A 83 3.44 -13.89 0.08
CA CYS A 83 2.04 -13.49 0.11
C CYS A 83 1.13 -14.52 -0.54
N HIS A 84 -0.05 -14.73 0.06
CA HIS A 84 -1.08 -15.59 -0.50
C HIS A 84 -1.80 -14.88 -1.66
N PRO A 85 -2.20 -15.59 -2.72
CA PRO A 85 -3.11 -15.06 -3.71
C PRO A 85 -4.49 -14.84 -3.08
N LEU A 86 -5.03 -13.63 -3.18
CA LEU A 86 -6.29 -13.24 -2.54
C LEU A 86 -7.30 -12.72 -3.55
N ALA A 87 -8.54 -13.19 -3.43
CA ALA A 87 -9.69 -12.66 -4.18
C ALA A 87 -10.20 -11.39 -3.47
N LEU A 88 -9.63 -10.23 -3.83
CA LEU A 88 -9.99 -8.96 -3.23
C LEU A 88 -11.42 -8.57 -3.59
N SER A 89 -12.21 -8.15 -2.59
CA SER A 89 -13.59 -7.70 -2.78
C SER A 89 -13.69 -6.21 -3.10
N GLN A 90 -12.70 -5.41 -2.67
CA GLN A 90 -12.66 -3.97 -2.93
C GLN A 90 -11.22 -3.45 -2.90
N VAL A 91 -10.89 -2.55 -3.83
CA VAL A 91 -9.66 -1.76 -3.84
C VAL A 91 -10.04 -0.34 -4.20
N GLU A 92 -9.78 0.59 -3.30
CA GLU A 92 -9.93 2.03 -3.51
C GLU A 92 -8.55 2.68 -3.44
N VAL A 93 -8.24 3.55 -4.41
CA VAL A 93 -7.03 4.36 -4.43
C VAL A 93 -7.42 5.82 -4.59
N GLU A 94 -7.15 6.58 -3.57
CA GLU A 94 -7.38 8.02 -3.50
C GLU A 94 -6.07 8.77 -3.72
N LEU A 95 -6.10 9.78 -4.59
CA LEU A 95 -4.97 10.64 -4.87
C LEU A 95 -5.41 12.09 -4.65
N THR A 96 -4.83 12.73 -3.65
CA THR A 96 -5.20 14.09 -3.22
C THR A 96 -4.01 15.02 -3.41
N PRO A 97 -4.09 15.99 -4.34
CA PRO A 97 -3.07 17.04 -4.46
C PRO A 97 -2.93 17.85 -3.17
N ASP A 98 -1.72 18.32 -2.88
CA ASP A 98 -1.39 19.12 -1.72
C ASP A 98 -0.47 20.28 -2.13
N ASP A 99 -0.99 21.51 -2.07
CA ASP A 99 -0.24 22.72 -2.45
C ASP A 99 0.69 23.21 -1.35
N LYS A 100 0.43 22.88 -0.08
CA LYS A 100 1.24 23.32 1.07
C LYS A 100 2.60 22.64 1.13
N LEU A 101 2.62 21.38 0.75
CA LEU A 101 3.83 20.62 0.52
C LEU A 101 3.69 20.07 -0.90
N PRO A 102 4.15 20.81 -1.95
CA PRO A 102 3.76 20.50 -3.31
C PRO A 102 3.91 19.03 -3.65
N GLY A 103 2.81 18.38 -3.99
CA GLY A 103 2.82 16.93 -4.20
C GLY A 103 1.44 16.29 -4.27
N VAL A 104 1.44 14.99 -4.22
CA VAL A 104 0.22 14.17 -4.21
C VAL A 104 0.26 13.19 -3.05
N ASN A 105 -0.72 13.28 -2.17
CA ASN A 105 -0.97 12.28 -1.14
C ASN A 105 -1.72 11.10 -1.77
N VAL A 106 -1.25 9.89 -1.49
CA VAL A 106 -1.83 8.65 -1.99
C VAL A 106 -2.30 7.81 -0.82
N LYS A 107 -3.53 7.33 -0.88
CA LYS A 107 -4.13 6.45 0.13
C LYS A 107 -4.80 5.29 -0.57
N ALA A 108 -4.57 4.08 -0.10
CA ALA A 108 -5.25 2.90 -0.60
C ALA A 108 -5.98 2.17 0.52
N ARG A 109 -7.22 1.78 0.25
CA ARG A 109 -8.05 0.94 1.12
C ARG A 109 -8.37 -0.35 0.39
N VAL A 110 -8.02 -1.48 1.01
CA VAL A 110 -8.25 -2.81 0.44
C VAL A 110 -9.09 -3.64 1.40
N LYS A 111 -10.02 -4.40 0.84
CA LYS A 111 -10.94 -5.27 1.58
C LYS A 111 -10.97 -6.67 0.98
N VAL A 112 -11.04 -7.66 1.86
CA VAL A 112 -11.21 -9.06 1.49
C VAL A 112 -12.06 -9.79 2.53
N SER A 113 -12.80 -10.80 2.11
CA SER A 113 -13.28 -11.87 2.99
C SER A 113 -12.31 -13.04 2.85
N GLY A 114 -11.45 -13.26 3.87
CA GLY A 114 -10.35 -14.21 3.72
C GLY A 114 -9.70 -14.63 5.05
N LYS A 115 -8.73 -15.51 4.91
CA LYS A 115 -8.03 -16.14 6.05
C LYS A 115 -6.77 -15.39 6.47
N THR A 116 -6.31 -14.41 5.67
CA THR A 116 -5.15 -13.56 5.95
C THR A 116 -5.48 -12.09 5.71
N GLY A 117 -4.67 -11.19 6.24
CA GLY A 117 -4.82 -9.74 6.07
C GLY A 117 -4.46 -9.27 4.67
N VAL A 118 -4.75 -8.00 4.38
CA VAL A 118 -4.52 -7.33 3.08
C VAL A 118 -3.60 -6.11 3.21
N GLU A 119 -2.74 -6.12 4.22
CA GLU A 119 -1.79 -5.04 4.47
C GLU A 119 -0.83 -4.86 3.29
N MET A 120 -0.32 -5.97 2.74
CA MET A 120 0.62 -5.94 1.62
C MET A 120 -0.05 -5.46 0.34
N GLU A 121 -1.30 -5.82 0.11
CA GLU A 121 -2.09 -5.35 -1.03
C GLU A 121 -2.29 -3.84 -0.97
N ALA A 122 -2.59 -3.28 0.20
CA ALA A 122 -2.73 -1.84 0.40
C ALA A 122 -1.39 -1.09 0.21
N LEU A 123 -0.31 -1.62 0.78
CA LEU A 123 1.04 -1.05 0.62
C LEU A 123 1.52 -1.11 -0.83
N THR A 124 1.29 -2.21 -1.53
CA THR A 124 1.65 -2.38 -2.93
C THR A 124 0.87 -1.41 -3.82
N ALA A 125 -0.44 -1.22 -3.56
CA ALA A 125 -1.26 -0.25 -4.27
C ALA A 125 -0.70 1.17 -4.17
N VAL A 126 -0.37 1.63 -2.96
CA VAL A 126 0.22 2.96 -2.71
C VAL A 126 1.57 3.09 -3.41
N SER A 127 2.43 2.08 -3.26
CA SER A 127 3.79 2.11 -3.84
C SER A 127 3.76 2.25 -5.36
N VAL A 128 2.93 1.44 -6.03
CA VAL A 128 2.85 1.47 -7.51
C VAL A 128 2.13 2.71 -8.01
N ALA A 129 1.12 3.23 -7.29
CA ALA A 129 0.52 4.52 -7.63
C ALA A 129 1.55 5.66 -7.55
N CYS A 130 2.36 5.72 -6.50
CA CYS A 130 3.45 6.70 -6.37
C CYS A 130 4.51 6.56 -7.48
N LEU A 131 4.93 5.33 -7.79
CA LEU A 131 5.87 5.05 -8.88
C LEU A 131 5.29 5.48 -10.24
N THR A 132 4.00 5.31 -10.46
CA THR A 132 3.33 5.70 -11.70
C THR A 132 3.30 7.23 -11.84
N ILE A 133 2.99 7.97 -10.78
CA ILE A 133 3.11 9.44 -10.78
C ILE A 133 4.54 9.83 -11.17
N TYR A 134 5.55 9.25 -10.51
CA TYR A 134 6.95 9.54 -10.81
C TYR A 134 7.28 9.27 -12.28
N ASP A 135 6.95 8.10 -12.81
CA ASP A 135 7.23 7.75 -14.20
C ASP A 135 6.58 8.71 -15.20
N MET A 136 5.36 9.14 -14.93
CA MET A 136 4.61 9.97 -15.87
C MET A 136 5.14 11.40 -15.98
N VAL A 137 5.76 11.96 -14.94
CA VAL A 137 6.25 13.35 -14.94
C VAL A 137 7.75 13.50 -14.72
N LYS A 138 8.52 12.42 -14.59
CA LYS A 138 9.98 12.46 -14.41
C LYS A 138 10.75 13.20 -15.51
N ALA A 139 10.15 13.35 -16.69
CA ALA A 139 10.78 14.11 -17.77
C ALA A 139 10.93 15.61 -17.43
N VAL A 140 10.08 16.14 -16.56
CA VAL A 140 10.09 17.55 -16.14
C VAL A 140 10.60 17.74 -14.71
N ASP A 141 10.50 16.71 -13.86
CA ASP A 141 10.96 16.78 -12.47
C ASP A 141 11.54 15.43 -12.04
N ARG A 142 12.86 15.27 -12.11
CA ARG A 142 13.55 14.07 -11.65
C ARG A 142 13.81 14.07 -10.14
N GLY A 143 13.69 15.23 -9.51
CA GLY A 143 13.96 15.41 -8.08
C GLY A 143 12.79 15.01 -7.17
N MET A 144 11.70 14.49 -7.72
CA MET A 144 10.57 14.02 -6.92
C MET A 144 10.99 12.93 -5.94
N ARG A 145 10.37 12.96 -4.76
CA ARG A 145 10.59 11.95 -3.71
C ARG A 145 9.30 11.23 -3.39
N ILE A 146 9.41 9.90 -3.27
CA ILE A 146 8.34 9.04 -2.76
C ILE A 146 8.63 8.84 -1.28
N GLU A 147 7.70 9.23 -0.42
CA GLU A 147 7.89 9.27 1.03
C GLU A 147 6.70 8.69 1.78
N ASP A 148 6.91 8.38 3.06
CA ASP A 148 5.86 8.00 4.03
C ASP A 148 4.98 6.82 3.60
N ILE A 149 5.50 5.88 2.83
CA ILE A 149 4.75 4.65 2.54
C ILE A 149 4.64 3.83 3.81
N ARG A 150 3.42 3.72 4.35
CA ARG A 150 3.17 3.04 5.62
C ARG A 150 1.76 2.47 5.71
N LEU A 151 1.60 1.48 6.57
CA LEU A 151 0.28 1.03 7.03
C LEU A 151 -0.30 2.07 7.98
N VAL A 152 -1.53 2.50 7.71
CA VAL A 152 -2.26 3.48 8.52
C VAL A 152 -3.26 2.79 9.45
N GLU A 153 -3.97 1.81 8.92
CA GLU A 153 -5.02 1.12 9.67
C GLU A 153 -5.19 -0.31 9.14
N LYS A 154 -5.53 -1.21 10.03
CA LYS A 154 -6.05 -2.52 9.64
C LYS A 154 -7.08 -3.01 10.64
N SER A 155 -8.04 -3.80 10.15
CA SER A 155 -9.05 -4.45 10.99
C SER A 155 -9.37 -5.85 10.52
N GLY A 156 -9.90 -6.65 11.43
CA GLY A 156 -10.28 -8.04 11.22
C GLY A 156 -9.21 -9.06 11.59
N GLY A 157 -9.65 -10.32 11.74
CA GLY A 157 -8.80 -11.44 12.15
C GLY A 157 -8.40 -11.42 13.63
N ARG A 158 -7.48 -12.31 14.01
CA ARG A 158 -7.04 -12.47 15.41
C ARG A 158 -6.30 -11.27 15.99
N SER A 159 -5.64 -10.49 15.17
CA SER A 159 -4.87 -9.31 15.61
C SER A 159 -5.73 -8.07 15.88
N GLY A 160 -7.05 -8.17 15.67
CA GLY A 160 -7.98 -7.09 15.97
C GLY A 160 -7.77 -5.85 15.11
N HIS A 161 -7.94 -4.69 15.71
CA HIS A 161 -7.79 -3.39 15.08
C HIS A 161 -6.42 -2.77 15.41
N TYR A 162 -5.75 -2.25 14.41
CA TYR A 162 -4.53 -1.46 14.51
C TYR A 162 -4.74 -0.13 13.80
N ARG A 163 -4.28 0.95 14.40
CA ARG A 163 -4.21 2.28 13.80
C ARG A 163 -2.87 2.90 14.16
N ALA A 164 -2.17 3.41 13.16
CA ALA A 164 -0.94 4.17 13.37
C ALA A 164 -1.25 5.52 14.04
N GLU A 165 -0.35 5.94 14.95
CA GLU A 165 -0.41 7.25 15.61
C GLU A 165 -0.05 8.39 14.65
#